data_a48eefeb0dea80c3fec07d142b32f82d
#
_entry.id   a48eefeb0dea80c3fec07d142b32f82d
#
_cell.length_a   1.000
_cell.length_b   1.000
_cell.length_c   1.000
_cell.angle_alpha   90.00
_cell.angle_beta   90.00
_cell.angle_gamma   90.00
#
_symmetry.space_group_name_H-M   'P 1'
#
loop_
_entity.id
_entity.type
_entity.pdbx_description
1 polymer ?
#
loop_
_entity_poly.entity_id
_entity_poly.type
_entity_poly.pdbx_seq_one_letter_code
_entity_poly.pdbx_strand_id
1 'polypeptide(L)'
;MRLQNKIAIVTGAASGFGAEIARTFVTEGARVVIADINESAARDLASELGDLEMGLKCDVSSATEVSELVSQTCTLFGDPDIIVNNAGITHKNGPMLDVDEDTFDRIFNVNVKAIFHMSKAVIPIMRRRRSGVILNVGSVAGIRPRPGLTWYNASKGAVNVLSKSMAAELGPDNIRVNAICPVLGVTGLLEAFMGAPDTPENRARFLATIPLGRLAEGRDVANAALFLASDEADFITGLEMPVDGGRSV
;
A
#
# COMPACT_ATOMS: atom_id res chain seq x y z
N MET A 1 10.85 -14.06 -14.72
CA MET A 1 9.71 -13.22 -14.30
C MET A 1 9.05 -13.87 -13.09
N ARG A 2 9.08 -13.19 -11.95
CA ARG A 2 8.64 -13.72 -10.66
C ARG A 2 7.13 -13.72 -10.45
N LEU A 3 6.40 -12.93 -11.26
CA LEU A 3 4.94 -12.79 -11.20
C LEU A 3 4.27 -13.16 -12.54
N GLN A 4 4.89 -14.06 -13.32
CA GLN A 4 4.39 -14.46 -14.62
C GLN A 4 2.94 -14.94 -14.56
N ASN A 5 2.06 -14.34 -15.36
CA ASN A 5 0.63 -14.64 -15.44
C ASN A 5 -0.18 -14.35 -14.16
N LYS A 6 0.38 -13.67 -13.16
CA LYS A 6 -0.37 -13.21 -11.98
C LYS A 6 -1.20 -11.98 -12.32
N ILE A 7 -2.34 -11.84 -11.68
CA ILE A 7 -3.21 -10.66 -11.77
C ILE A 7 -3.13 -9.91 -10.46
N ALA A 8 -2.74 -8.63 -10.51
CA ALA A 8 -2.58 -7.80 -9.33
C ALA A 8 -3.48 -6.56 -9.38
N ILE A 9 -4.05 -6.18 -8.25
CA ILE A 9 -4.70 -4.87 -8.04
C ILE A 9 -3.82 -4.06 -7.10
N VAL A 10 -3.41 -2.86 -7.53
CA VAL A 10 -2.64 -1.92 -6.70
C VAL A 10 -3.46 -0.66 -6.51
N THR A 11 -3.78 -0.30 -5.26
CA THR A 11 -4.54 0.92 -4.94
C THR A 11 -3.62 2.10 -4.63
N GLY A 12 -4.07 3.34 -4.96
CA GLY A 12 -3.23 4.53 -4.85
C GLY A 12 -2.02 4.43 -5.77
N ALA A 13 -2.21 3.84 -6.95
CA ALA A 13 -1.12 3.41 -7.82
C ALA A 13 -0.76 4.43 -8.91
N ALA A 14 -1.44 5.59 -8.99
CA ALA A 14 -1.11 6.61 -9.97
C ALA A 14 0.19 7.37 -9.66
N SER A 15 0.75 7.22 -8.45
CA SER A 15 1.97 7.92 -8.04
C SER A 15 2.73 7.19 -6.92
N GLY A 16 3.90 7.70 -6.58
CA GLY A 16 4.67 7.30 -5.40
C GLY A 16 5.00 5.80 -5.34
N PHE A 17 4.86 5.19 -4.17
CA PHE A 17 5.17 3.78 -3.96
C PHE A 17 4.28 2.85 -4.79
N GLY A 18 2.99 3.18 -4.92
CA GLY A 18 2.05 2.37 -5.69
C GLY A 18 2.40 2.29 -7.16
N ALA A 19 2.82 3.40 -7.77
CA ALA A 19 3.26 3.43 -9.17
C ALA A 19 4.51 2.57 -9.39
N GLU A 20 5.50 2.63 -8.49
CA GLU A 20 6.71 1.81 -8.61
C GLU A 20 6.44 0.33 -8.35
N ILE A 21 5.50 -0.02 -7.46
CA ILE A 21 5.03 -1.39 -7.29
C ILE A 21 4.38 -1.88 -8.59
N ALA A 22 3.49 -1.09 -9.20
CA ALA A 22 2.84 -1.44 -10.45
C ALA A 22 3.86 -1.65 -11.57
N ARG A 23 4.81 -0.73 -11.78
CA ARG A 23 5.91 -0.86 -12.76
C ARG A 23 6.72 -2.14 -12.56
N THR A 24 7.10 -2.41 -11.32
CA THR A 24 7.89 -3.59 -10.97
C THR A 24 7.12 -4.88 -11.24
N PHE A 25 5.84 -4.92 -10.87
CA PHE A 25 5.00 -6.10 -11.09
C PHE A 25 4.79 -6.39 -12.58
N VAL A 26 4.56 -5.36 -13.40
CA VAL A 26 4.46 -5.50 -14.87
C VAL A 26 5.77 -6.02 -15.45
N THR A 27 6.90 -5.44 -15.06
CA THR A 27 8.23 -5.91 -15.51
C THR A 27 8.47 -7.39 -15.17
N GLU A 28 7.87 -7.87 -14.08
CA GLU A 28 7.98 -9.26 -13.61
C GLU A 28 6.84 -10.16 -14.13
N GLY A 29 6.07 -9.68 -15.11
CA GLY A 29 5.11 -10.49 -15.87
C GLY A 29 3.69 -10.56 -15.29
N ALA A 30 3.35 -9.72 -14.31
CA ALA A 30 1.99 -9.59 -13.85
C ALA A 30 1.16 -8.70 -14.77
N ARG A 31 -0.16 -8.96 -14.84
CA ARG A 31 -1.15 -7.98 -15.30
C ARG A 31 -1.57 -7.13 -14.11
N VAL A 32 -1.52 -5.82 -14.24
CA VAL A 32 -1.76 -4.92 -13.11
C VAL A 32 -2.95 -4.00 -13.37
N VAL A 33 -3.89 -3.99 -12.46
CA VAL A 33 -4.93 -2.96 -12.39
C VAL A 33 -4.44 -1.84 -11.48
N ILE A 34 -4.31 -0.65 -12.07
CA ILE A 34 -3.86 0.59 -11.45
C ILE A 34 -5.09 1.33 -10.96
N ALA A 35 -5.40 1.22 -9.67
CA ALA A 35 -6.57 1.83 -9.08
C ALA A 35 -6.19 3.11 -8.32
N ASP A 36 -6.81 4.23 -8.68
CA ASP A 36 -6.55 5.51 -8.01
C ASP A 36 -7.80 6.40 -8.03
N ILE A 37 -7.91 7.33 -7.09
CA ILE A 37 -8.96 8.35 -7.11
C ILE A 37 -8.78 9.31 -8.30
N ASN A 38 -7.54 9.51 -8.73
CA ASN A 38 -7.18 10.26 -9.92
C ASN A 38 -7.18 9.34 -11.16
N GLU A 39 -8.34 9.25 -11.80
CA GLU A 39 -8.56 8.40 -12.96
C GLU A 39 -7.60 8.69 -14.12
N SER A 40 -7.37 9.97 -14.43
CA SER A 40 -6.49 10.35 -15.55
C SER A 40 -5.06 9.88 -15.31
N ALA A 41 -4.49 10.12 -14.13
CA ALA A 41 -3.14 9.67 -13.80
C ALA A 41 -3.04 8.12 -13.73
N ALA A 42 -4.10 7.42 -13.32
CA ALA A 42 -4.12 5.97 -13.36
C ALA A 42 -4.11 5.43 -14.81
N ARG A 43 -4.87 6.04 -15.70
CA ARG A 43 -4.89 5.69 -17.14
C ARG A 43 -3.59 6.03 -17.84
N ASP A 44 -2.99 7.17 -17.53
CA ASP A 44 -1.71 7.59 -18.10
C ASP A 44 -0.61 6.58 -17.75
N LEU A 45 -0.53 6.16 -16.49
CA LEU A 45 0.42 5.12 -16.06
C LEU A 45 0.12 3.76 -16.71
N ALA A 46 -1.15 3.36 -16.80
CA ALA A 46 -1.51 2.11 -17.47
C ALA A 46 -1.05 2.11 -18.93
N SER A 47 -1.31 3.21 -19.66
CA SER A 47 -0.88 3.37 -21.06
C SER A 47 0.65 3.36 -21.21
N GLU A 48 1.38 3.90 -20.22
CA GLU A 48 2.86 3.86 -20.22
C GLU A 48 3.38 2.43 -20.04
N LEU A 49 2.68 1.61 -19.22
CA LEU A 49 3.14 0.26 -18.88
C LEU A 49 2.81 -0.77 -19.96
N GLY A 50 1.78 -0.55 -20.76
CA GLY A 50 1.46 -1.42 -21.89
C GLY A 50 -0.04 -1.66 -22.10
N ASP A 51 -0.38 -2.36 -23.18
CA ASP A 51 -1.77 -2.61 -23.59
C ASP A 51 -2.51 -3.65 -22.71
N LEU A 52 -1.81 -4.33 -21.83
CA LEU A 52 -2.38 -5.35 -20.94
C LEU A 52 -2.71 -4.82 -19.54
N GLU A 53 -2.46 -3.53 -19.31
CA GLU A 53 -2.69 -2.88 -18.03
C GLU A 53 -3.97 -2.04 -18.05
N MET A 54 -4.55 -1.79 -16.89
CA MET A 54 -5.78 -1.00 -16.79
C MET A 54 -5.72 0.04 -15.69
N GLY A 55 -5.98 1.29 -16.05
CA GLY A 55 -6.17 2.39 -15.12
C GLY A 55 -7.65 2.58 -14.80
N LEU A 56 -8.05 2.43 -13.54
CA LEU A 56 -9.43 2.56 -13.07
C LEU A 56 -9.53 3.60 -11.95
N LYS A 57 -10.59 4.41 -12.01
CA LYS A 57 -10.97 5.25 -10.88
C LYS A 57 -11.47 4.39 -9.74
N CYS A 58 -10.96 4.65 -8.53
CA CYS A 58 -11.49 4.04 -7.32
C CYS A 58 -11.19 4.91 -6.09
N ASP A 59 -12.24 5.39 -5.46
CA ASP A 59 -12.15 5.85 -4.06
C ASP A 59 -12.24 4.63 -3.15
N VAL A 60 -11.11 4.26 -2.56
CA VAL A 60 -11.01 3.08 -1.68
C VAL A 60 -11.85 3.20 -0.40
N SER A 61 -12.29 4.40 -0.03
CA SER A 61 -13.21 4.61 1.10
C SER A 61 -14.67 4.24 0.76
N SER A 62 -14.99 4.06 -0.54
CA SER A 62 -16.29 3.66 -1.05
C SER A 62 -16.37 2.14 -1.24
N ALA A 63 -17.22 1.47 -0.47
CA ALA A 63 -17.45 0.03 -0.61
C ALA A 63 -17.95 -0.34 -2.01
N THR A 64 -18.78 0.51 -2.61
CA THR A 64 -19.33 0.30 -3.95
C THR A 64 -18.23 0.35 -5.00
N GLU A 65 -17.39 1.41 -4.99
CA GLU A 65 -16.31 1.55 -5.98
C GLU A 65 -15.26 0.45 -5.85
N VAL A 66 -14.95 0.00 -4.62
CA VAL A 66 -14.05 -1.15 -4.41
C VAL A 66 -14.65 -2.45 -4.95
N SER A 67 -15.95 -2.68 -4.75
CA SER A 67 -16.64 -3.85 -5.30
C SER A 67 -16.66 -3.84 -6.84
N GLU A 68 -16.91 -2.67 -7.43
CA GLU A 68 -16.88 -2.47 -8.88
C GLU A 68 -15.49 -2.69 -9.47
N LEU A 69 -14.43 -2.16 -8.81
CA LEU A 69 -13.04 -2.38 -9.18
C LEU A 69 -12.70 -3.87 -9.27
N VAL A 70 -13.05 -4.64 -8.23
CA VAL A 70 -12.79 -6.09 -8.21
C VAL A 70 -13.61 -6.82 -9.27
N SER A 71 -14.89 -6.45 -9.45
CA SER A 71 -15.76 -7.05 -10.48
C SER A 71 -15.24 -6.79 -11.89
N GLN A 72 -14.80 -5.57 -12.19
CA GLN A 72 -14.20 -5.22 -13.48
C GLN A 72 -12.88 -5.98 -13.70
N THR A 73 -12.04 -6.09 -12.68
CA THR A 73 -10.82 -6.90 -12.76
C THR A 73 -11.12 -8.34 -13.11
N CYS A 74 -12.09 -8.97 -12.42
CA CYS A 74 -12.48 -10.35 -12.71
C CYS A 74 -13.02 -10.53 -14.13
N THR A 75 -13.77 -9.56 -14.63
CA THR A 75 -14.36 -9.62 -15.98
C THR A 75 -13.30 -9.53 -17.07
N LEU A 76 -12.28 -8.70 -16.87
CA LEU A 76 -11.31 -8.35 -17.91
C LEU A 76 -10.09 -9.26 -17.90
N PHE A 77 -9.61 -9.61 -16.72
CA PHE A 77 -8.34 -10.35 -16.55
C PHE A 77 -8.53 -11.71 -15.88
N GLY A 78 -9.62 -11.90 -15.14
CA GLY A 78 -9.83 -13.03 -14.25
C GLY A 78 -9.67 -12.70 -12.78
N ASP A 79 -9.74 -13.72 -11.94
CA ASP A 79 -9.65 -13.60 -10.49
C ASP A 79 -8.29 -13.05 -10.06
N PRO A 80 -8.21 -11.99 -9.23
CA PRO A 80 -6.95 -11.42 -8.79
C PRO A 80 -6.18 -12.39 -7.89
N ASP A 81 -4.86 -12.49 -8.12
CA ASP A 81 -3.92 -13.27 -7.32
C ASP A 81 -3.32 -12.43 -6.18
N ILE A 82 -3.08 -11.14 -6.46
CA ILE A 82 -2.35 -10.24 -5.58
C ILE A 82 -3.15 -8.96 -5.37
N ILE A 83 -3.30 -8.57 -4.11
CA ILE A 83 -3.84 -7.26 -3.73
C ILE A 83 -2.78 -6.47 -3.00
N VAL A 84 -2.55 -5.23 -3.44
CA VAL A 84 -1.71 -4.27 -2.74
C VAL A 84 -2.57 -3.10 -2.27
N ASN A 85 -2.91 -3.09 -0.99
CA ASN A 85 -3.58 -1.98 -0.32
C ASN A 85 -2.53 -0.90 -0.02
N ASN A 86 -2.23 -0.06 -1.02
CA ASN A 86 -1.22 0.98 -0.90
C ASN A 86 -1.83 2.38 -0.70
N ALA A 87 -3.05 2.63 -1.16
CA ALA A 87 -3.71 3.92 -0.96
C ALA A 87 -3.66 4.36 0.50
N GLY A 88 -3.25 5.59 0.74
CA GLY A 88 -3.13 6.12 2.09
C GLY A 88 -2.91 7.63 2.10
N ILE A 89 -3.38 8.27 3.15
CA ILE A 89 -3.27 9.71 3.39
C ILE A 89 -2.76 9.99 4.80
N THR A 90 -2.34 11.23 5.02
CA THR A 90 -1.93 11.75 6.32
C THR A 90 -2.52 13.14 6.56
N HIS A 91 -2.50 13.60 7.79
CA HIS A 91 -2.63 15.04 8.07
C HIS A 91 -1.26 15.72 8.08
N LYS A 92 -1.23 17.04 8.03
CA LYS A 92 -0.01 17.82 8.20
C LYS A 92 0.55 17.58 9.61
N ASN A 93 1.87 17.40 9.73
CA ASN A 93 2.53 17.28 11.02
C ASN A 93 2.28 18.52 11.87
N GLY A 94 1.75 18.33 13.07
CA GLY A 94 1.37 19.40 14.00
C GLY A 94 0.79 18.84 15.31
N PRO A 95 0.34 19.74 16.23
CA PRO A 95 -0.28 19.32 17.47
C PRO A 95 -1.50 18.41 17.25
N MET A 96 -1.63 17.38 18.04
CA MET A 96 -2.69 16.39 17.85
C MET A 96 -4.12 16.95 18.03
N LEU A 97 -4.27 18.02 18.82
CA LEU A 97 -5.56 18.66 19.08
C LEU A 97 -6.01 19.61 17.96
N ASP A 98 -5.12 19.94 17.00
CA ASP A 98 -5.46 20.78 15.86
C ASP A 98 -6.07 19.99 14.70
N VAL A 99 -6.13 18.67 14.82
CA VAL A 99 -6.75 17.80 13.81
C VAL A 99 -8.25 17.71 14.08
N ASP A 100 -9.06 18.17 13.11
CA ASP A 100 -10.50 18.08 13.16
C ASP A 100 -11.03 16.66 12.93
N GLU A 101 -12.31 16.44 13.29
CA GLU A 101 -12.97 15.14 13.18
C GLU A 101 -13.05 14.64 11.73
N ASP A 102 -13.35 15.52 10.78
CA ASP A 102 -13.42 15.16 9.36
C ASP A 102 -12.07 14.65 8.83
N THR A 103 -10.99 15.28 9.23
CA THR A 103 -9.63 14.83 8.89
C THR A 103 -9.30 13.48 9.54
N PHE A 104 -9.67 13.29 10.81
CA PHE A 104 -9.52 12.01 11.50
C PHE A 104 -10.30 10.90 10.77
N ASP A 105 -11.58 11.12 10.51
CA ASP A 105 -12.45 10.15 9.83
C ASP A 105 -11.92 9.80 8.43
N ARG A 106 -11.50 10.78 7.67
CA ARG A 106 -10.92 10.58 6.34
C ARG A 106 -9.66 9.71 6.40
N ILE A 107 -8.76 9.93 7.37
CA ILE A 107 -7.57 9.11 7.57
C ILE A 107 -7.95 7.66 7.85
N PHE A 108 -8.87 7.41 8.76
CA PHE A 108 -9.28 6.04 9.08
C PHE A 108 -10.08 5.39 7.95
N ASN A 109 -10.93 6.14 7.25
CA ASN A 109 -11.67 5.63 6.09
C ASN A 109 -10.74 5.18 4.97
N VAL A 110 -9.70 5.97 4.65
CA VAL A 110 -8.76 5.64 3.57
C VAL A 110 -7.71 4.62 4.03
N ASN A 111 -7.09 4.81 5.20
CA ASN A 111 -5.95 3.96 5.59
C ASN A 111 -6.38 2.60 6.15
N VAL A 112 -7.54 2.51 6.80
CA VAL A 112 -7.97 1.31 7.54
C VAL A 112 -9.21 0.68 6.93
N LYS A 113 -10.32 1.45 6.82
CA LYS A 113 -11.59 0.94 6.35
C LYS A 113 -11.55 0.47 4.89
N ALA A 114 -10.70 1.08 4.07
CA ALA A 114 -10.45 0.63 2.70
C ALA A 114 -9.99 -0.84 2.65
N ILE A 115 -9.13 -1.27 3.58
CA ILE A 115 -8.68 -2.66 3.65
C ILE A 115 -9.85 -3.59 3.98
N PHE A 116 -10.77 -3.17 4.85
CA PHE A 116 -12.01 -3.91 5.12
C PHE A 116 -12.86 -4.04 3.85
N HIS A 117 -13.06 -2.98 3.07
CA HIS A 117 -13.82 -3.04 1.83
C HIS A 117 -13.18 -3.99 0.81
N MET A 118 -11.87 -3.85 0.59
CA MET A 118 -11.11 -4.72 -0.30
C MET A 118 -11.19 -6.18 0.15
N SER A 119 -11.03 -6.44 1.44
CA SER A 119 -11.13 -7.79 2.02
C SER A 119 -12.48 -8.44 1.75
N LYS A 120 -13.56 -7.69 1.94
CA LYS A 120 -14.93 -8.17 1.64
C LYS A 120 -15.12 -8.56 0.18
N ALA A 121 -14.48 -7.85 -0.74
CA ALA A 121 -14.60 -8.09 -2.17
C ALA A 121 -13.72 -9.26 -2.65
N VAL A 122 -12.48 -9.38 -2.15
CA VAL A 122 -11.50 -10.33 -2.72
C VAL A 122 -11.38 -11.66 -1.97
N ILE A 123 -11.54 -11.67 -0.63
CA ILE A 123 -11.35 -12.91 0.15
C ILE A 123 -12.26 -14.04 -0.29
N PRO A 124 -13.56 -13.84 -0.58
CA PRO A 124 -14.40 -14.91 -1.09
C PRO A 124 -13.89 -15.54 -2.39
N ILE A 125 -13.25 -14.73 -3.26
CA ILE A 125 -12.65 -15.19 -4.52
C ILE A 125 -11.40 -16.03 -4.22
N MET A 126 -10.49 -15.50 -3.41
CA MET A 126 -9.25 -16.19 -3.03
C MET A 126 -9.50 -17.49 -2.27
N ARG A 127 -10.51 -17.52 -1.37
CA ARG A 127 -10.93 -18.74 -0.65
C ARG A 127 -11.38 -19.86 -1.58
N ARG A 128 -12.18 -19.56 -2.61
CA ARG A 128 -12.61 -20.58 -3.60
C ARG A 128 -11.43 -21.21 -4.31
N ARG A 129 -10.37 -20.42 -4.58
CA ARG A 129 -9.14 -20.86 -5.26
C ARG A 129 -8.12 -21.48 -4.30
N ARG A 130 -8.29 -21.25 -2.98
CA ARG A 130 -7.29 -21.58 -1.94
C ARG A 130 -5.91 -21.01 -2.27
N SER A 131 -5.88 -19.78 -2.74
CA SER A 131 -4.67 -19.09 -3.16
C SER A 131 -4.90 -17.59 -3.19
N GLY A 132 -3.94 -16.83 -2.69
CA GLY A 132 -3.96 -15.36 -2.75
C GLY A 132 -2.85 -14.73 -1.94
N VAL A 133 -2.49 -13.50 -2.31
CA VAL A 133 -1.55 -12.66 -1.57
C VAL A 133 -2.16 -11.28 -1.33
N ILE A 134 -2.15 -10.85 -0.08
CA ILE A 134 -2.58 -9.50 0.31
C ILE A 134 -1.39 -8.79 0.95
N LEU A 135 -0.99 -7.67 0.36
CA LEU A 135 0.05 -6.79 0.87
C LEU A 135 -0.58 -5.48 1.33
N ASN A 136 -0.44 -5.16 2.60
CA ASN A 136 -0.92 -3.89 3.15
C ASN A 136 0.26 -2.95 3.34
N VAL A 137 0.21 -1.75 2.76
CA VAL A 137 1.25 -0.74 3.00
C VAL A 137 0.96 -0.05 4.34
N GLY A 138 1.61 -0.59 5.37
CA GLY A 138 1.65 -0.03 6.71
C GLY A 138 2.55 1.20 6.79
N SER A 139 3.31 1.30 7.85
CA SER A 139 4.37 2.32 8.03
C SER A 139 5.21 1.98 9.26
N VAL A 140 6.47 2.40 9.27
CA VAL A 140 7.25 2.46 10.52
C VAL A 140 6.60 3.37 11.57
N ALA A 141 5.70 4.27 11.17
CA ALA A 141 4.92 5.09 12.08
C ALA A 141 4.00 4.26 13.00
N GLY A 142 3.58 3.06 12.57
CA GLY A 142 2.86 2.10 13.40
C GLY A 142 3.76 1.25 14.31
N ILE A 143 5.07 1.25 14.08
CA ILE A 143 6.08 0.51 14.86
C ILE A 143 6.78 1.44 15.84
N ARG A 144 7.33 2.54 15.33
CA ARG A 144 8.05 3.57 16.08
C ARG A 144 7.46 4.94 15.76
N PRO A 145 6.34 5.30 16.42
CA PRO A 145 5.62 6.55 16.15
C PRO A 145 6.47 7.77 16.52
N ARG A 146 6.19 8.88 15.85
CA ARG A 146 6.80 10.17 16.13
C ARG A 146 5.74 11.21 16.48
N PRO A 147 6.08 12.25 17.24
CA PRO A 147 5.18 13.36 17.55
C PRO A 147 4.66 14.06 16.28
N GLY A 148 3.49 14.69 16.40
CA GLY A 148 2.90 15.51 15.35
C GLY A 148 2.10 14.76 14.29
N LEU A 149 2.01 13.41 14.38
CA LEU A 149 1.25 12.56 13.45
C LEU A 149 0.40 11.52 14.18
N THR A 150 -0.12 11.85 15.35
CA THR A 150 -0.77 10.90 16.26
C THR A 150 -1.84 10.04 15.57
N TRP A 151 -2.74 10.66 14.81
CA TRP A 151 -3.87 9.94 14.19
C TRP A 151 -3.43 9.11 12.98
N TYR A 152 -2.46 9.61 12.21
CA TYR A 152 -1.81 8.82 11.17
C TYR A 152 -1.07 7.61 11.77
N ASN A 153 -0.25 7.82 12.82
CA ASN A 153 0.46 6.73 13.51
C ASN A 153 -0.52 5.65 13.99
N ALA A 154 -1.63 6.07 14.60
CA ALA A 154 -2.68 5.15 15.05
C ALA A 154 -3.30 4.36 13.89
N SER A 155 -3.62 5.02 12.78
CA SER A 155 -4.16 4.34 11.61
C SER A 155 -3.19 3.32 11.03
N LYS A 156 -1.88 3.63 10.99
CA LYS A 156 -0.85 2.70 10.49
C LYS A 156 -0.53 1.58 11.49
N GLY A 157 -0.63 1.86 12.80
CA GLY A 157 -0.61 0.80 13.82
C GLY A 157 -1.76 -0.18 13.65
N ALA A 158 -2.97 0.32 13.35
CA ALA A 158 -4.11 -0.53 13.03
C ALA A 158 -3.83 -1.40 11.79
N VAL A 159 -3.27 -0.83 10.69
CA VAL A 159 -2.91 -1.60 9.49
C VAL A 159 -1.90 -2.70 9.80
N ASN A 160 -0.88 -2.40 10.61
CA ASN A 160 0.15 -3.37 10.98
C ASN A 160 -0.46 -4.55 11.77
N VAL A 161 -1.31 -4.26 12.75
CA VAL A 161 -1.95 -5.30 13.58
C VAL A 161 -3.00 -6.10 12.78
N LEU A 162 -3.87 -5.43 12.00
CA LEU A 162 -4.88 -6.14 11.22
C LEU A 162 -4.25 -7.11 10.20
N SER A 163 -3.07 -6.77 9.66
CA SER A 163 -2.36 -7.65 8.73
C SER A 163 -1.96 -8.97 9.38
N LYS A 164 -1.50 -8.92 10.64
CA LYS A 164 -1.18 -10.12 11.42
C LYS A 164 -2.44 -10.95 11.74
N SER A 165 -3.54 -10.27 12.12
CA SER A 165 -4.81 -10.94 12.38
C SER A 165 -5.38 -11.61 11.14
N MET A 166 -5.35 -10.93 10.00
CA MET A 166 -5.77 -11.50 8.72
C MET A 166 -4.92 -12.69 8.32
N ALA A 167 -3.60 -12.62 8.51
CA ALA A 167 -2.70 -13.74 8.22
C ALA A 167 -3.04 -15.00 9.02
N ALA A 168 -3.31 -14.84 10.32
CA ALA A 168 -3.70 -15.95 11.19
C ALA A 168 -5.05 -16.57 10.77
N GLU A 169 -6.03 -15.73 10.40
CA GLU A 169 -7.35 -16.18 10.00
C GLU A 169 -7.37 -16.83 8.60
N LEU A 170 -6.58 -16.31 7.66
CA LEU A 170 -6.61 -16.71 6.25
C LEU A 170 -5.55 -17.76 5.87
N GLY A 171 -4.60 -18.01 6.76
CA GLY A 171 -3.58 -19.05 6.55
C GLY A 171 -4.15 -20.44 6.21
N PRO A 172 -5.20 -20.93 6.92
CA PRO A 172 -5.87 -22.20 6.56
C PRO A 172 -6.46 -22.24 5.14
N ASP A 173 -6.74 -21.07 4.55
CA ASP A 173 -7.22 -20.92 3.18
C ASP A 173 -6.09 -20.78 2.15
N ASN A 174 -4.83 -20.91 2.58
CA ASN A 174 -3.63 -20.69 1.77
C ASN A 174 -3.57 -19.28 1.16
N ILE A 175 -3.99 -18.27 1.94
CA ILE A 175 -3.91 -16.85 1.59
C ILE A 175 -2.89 -16.20 2.51
N ARG A 176 -1.84 -15.61 1.92
CA ARG A 176 -0.80 -14.91 2.67
C ARG A 176 -1.13 -13.43 2.83
N VAL A 177 -0.91 -12.91 4.02
CA VAL A 177 -1.11 -11.48 4.30
C VAL A 177 0.12 -10.93 5.00
N ASN A 178 0.72 -9.88 4.44
CA ASN A 178 1.89 -9.21 5.04
C ASN A 178 1.75 -7.69 5.00
N ALA A 179 2.38 -7.02 5.94
CA ALA A 179 2.49 -5.56 5.96
C ALA A 179 3.89 -5.14 5.50
N ILE A 180 3.96 -4.19 4.57
CA ILE A 180 5.20 -3.49 4.22
C ILE A 180 5.17 -2.16 4.94
N CYS A 181 6.21 -1.84 5.70
CA CYS A 181 6.27 -0.68 6.57
C CYS A 181 7.39 0.29 6.14
N PRO A 182 7.13 1.16 5.13
CA PRO A 182 8.12 2.12 4.68
C PRO A 182 8.41 3.19 5.74
N VAL A 183 9.63 3.72 5.71
CA VAL A 183 9.95 5.02 6.31
C VAL A 183 9.50 6.15 5.38
N LEU A 184 9.72 7.38 5.79
CA LEU A 184 9.51 8.57 4.97
C LEU A 184 10.18 8.39 3.60
N GLY A 185 9.38 8.49 2.54
CA GLY A 185 9.85 8.38 1.16
C GLY A 185 9.63 9.67 0.37
N VAL A 186 10.30 9.74 -0.77
CA VAL A 186 10.13 10.85 -1.73
C VAL A 186 8.82 10.63 -2.49
N THR A 187 7.72 11.10 -1.89
CA THR A 187 6.36 10.99 -2.45
C THR A 187 5.62 12.32 -2.27
N GLY A 188 4.44 12.44 -2.88
CA GLY A 188 3.60 13.64 -2.70
C GLY A 188 3.17 13.93 -1.25
N LEU A 189 3.40 13.02 -0.33
CA LEU A 189 3.09 13.21 1.10
C LEU A 189 4.27 13.76 1.93
N LEU A 190 5.45 13.95 1.31
CA LEU A 190 6.69 14.29 2.02
C LEU A 190 6.56 15.55 2.88
N GLU A 191 6.07 16.65 2.31
CA GLU A 191 5.91 17.93 3.04
C GLU A 191 4.89 17.82 4.18
N ALA A 192 3.78 17.12 3.96
CA ALA A 192 2.80 16.87 5.00
C ALA A 192 3.40 16.11 6.19
N PHE A 193 4.21 15.09 5.92
CA PHE A 193 4.93 14.34 6.94
C PHE A 193 5.97 15.18 7.67
N MET A 194 6.69 16.05 6.96
CA MET A 194 7.67 16.94 7.58
C MET A 194 7.02 18.09 8.37
N GLY A 195 5.81 18.49 7.96
CA GLY A 195 5.15 19.70 8.45
C GLY A 195 5.82 20.99 7.96
N ALA A 196 6.74 20.89 7.00
CA ALA A 196 7.58 21.94 6.47
C ALA A 196 7.85 21.71 4.98
N PRO A 197 8.23 22.78 4.23
CA PRO A 197 8.62 22.66 2.83
C PRO A 197 9.78 21.67 2.62
N ASP A 198 9.82 21.07 1.45
CA ASP A 198 10.86 20.12 1.05
C ASP A 198 12.17 20.87 0.69
N THR A 199 12.99 21.12 1.70
CA THR A 199 14.32 21.72 1.54
C THR A 199 15.42 20.79 2.04
N PRO A 200 16.68 20.95 1.58
CA PRO A 200 17.81 20.16 2.09
C PRO A 200 17.94 20.17 3.60
N GLU A 201 17.72 21.34 4.24
CA GLU A 201 17.82 21.51 5.70
C GLU A 201 16.74 20.73 6.43
N ASN A 202 15.49 20.76 5.92
CA ASN A 202 14.37 20.03 6.50
C ASN A 202 14.57 18.53 6.30
N ARG A 203 15.04 18.09 5.13
CA ARG A 203 15.36 16.67 4.87
C ARG A 203 16.47 16.16 5.80
N ALA A 204 17.51 16.96 6.05
CA ALA A 204 18.65 16.56 6.89
C ALA A 204 18.23 16.08 8.28
N ARG A 205 17.20 16.71 8.88
CA ARG A 205 16.67 16.32 10.20
C ARG A 205 16.09 14.89 10.19
N PHE A 206 15.47 14.48 9.08
CA PHE A 206 14.91 13.14 8.95
C PHE A 206 16.00 12.13 8.59
N LEU A 207 16.92 12.50 7.70
CA LEU A 207 18.05 11.67 7.31
C LEU A 207 18.92 11.27 8.51
N ALA A 208 19.13 12.19 9.45
CA ALA A 208 19.87 11.93 10.68
C ALA A 208 19.26 10.81 11.54
N THR A 209 18.00 10.43 11.29
CA THR A 209 17.31 9.36 12.03
C THR A 209 17.29 8.03 11.28
N ILE A 210 17.86 7.96 10.07
CA ILE A 210 17.89 6.77 9.22
C ILE A 210 19.34 6.29 9.09
N PRO A 211 19.73 5.15 9.67
CA PRO A 211 21.12 4.68 9.63
C PRO A 211 21.74 4.59 8.24
N LEU A 212 20.96 4.17 7.21
CA LEU A 212 21.44 4.13 5.82
C LEU A 212 21.52 5.50 5.13
N GLY A 213 21.19 6.60 5.82
CA GLY A 213 21.48 7.98 5.41
C GLY A 213 20.67 8.52 4.22
N ARG A 214 19.58 7.85 3.81
CA ARG A 214 18.71 8.33 2.75
C ARG A 214 17.22 8.05 3.03
N LEU A 215 16.34 8.78 2.37
CA LEU A 215 14.90 8.49 2.35
C LEU A 215 14.63 7.22 1.54
N ALA A 216 13.48 6.58 1.79
CA ALA A 216 13.03 5.49 0.95
C ALA A 216 12.69 5.99 -0.46
N GLU A 217 13.10 5.23 -1.45
CA GLU A 217 12.70 5.40 -2.84
C GLU A 217 11.60 4.41 -3.20
N GLY A 218 10.85 4.69 -4.28
CA GLY A 218 9.78 3.80 -4.73
C GLY A 218 10.25 2.36 -4.95
N ARG A 219 11.43 2.19 -5.53
CA ARG A 219 12.03 0.87 -5.79
C ARG A 219 12.33 0.05 -4.53
N ASP A 220 12.61 0.70 -3.39
CA ASP A 220 12.88 -0.03 -2.14
C ASP A 220 11.61 -0.75 -1.67
N VAL A 221 10.48 -0.05 -1.76
CA VAL A 221 9.16 -0.60 -1.40
C VAL A 221 8.68 -1.59 -2.45
N ALA A 222 8.89 -1.30 -3.73
CA ALA A 222 8.50 -2.17 -4.83
C ALA A 222 9.24 -3.52 -4.81
N ASN A 223 10.55 -3.52 -4.49
CA ASN A 223 11.33 -4.76 -4.34
C ASN A 223 10.83 -5.63 -3.17
N ALA A 224 10.49 -5.01 -2.03
CA ALA A 224 9.88 -5.71 -0.91
C ALA A 224 8.51 -6.28 -1.28
N ALA A 225 7.68 -5.51 -1.99
CA ALA A 225 6.39 -5.96 -2.49
C ALA A 225 6.53 -7.13 -3.46
N LEU A 226 7.47 -7.05 -4.40
CA LEU A 226 7.75 -8.12 -5.36
C LEU A 226 8.15 -9.42 -4.66
N PHE A 227 9.07 -9.35 -3.71
CA PHE A 227 9.49 -10.53 -2.93
C PHE A 227 8.29 -11.15 -2.21
N LEU A 228 7.54 -10.36 -1.44
CA LEU A 228 6.41 -10.87 -0.67
C LEU A 228 5.24 -11.35 -1.55
N ALA A 229 5.08 -10.81 -2.75
CA ALA A 229 4.07 -11.23 -3.71
C ALA A 229 4.43 -12.54 -4.43
N SER A 230 5.72 -12.83 -4.59
CA SER A 230 6.22 -13.99 -5.34
C SER A 230 6.14 -15.30 -4.55
N ASP A 231 6.32 -16.41 -5.26
CA ASP A 231 6.37 -17.76 -4.67
C ASP A 231 7.64 -17.99 -3.81
N GLU A 232 8.65 -17.09 -3.90
CA GLU A 232 9.82 -17.12 -3.01
C GLU A 232 9.45 -16.84 -1.54
N ALA A 233 8.30 -16.23 -1.30
CA ALA A 233 7.76 -15.93 0.03
C ALA A 233 6.60 -16.86 0.42
N ASP A 234 6.50 -18.07 -0.14
CA ASP A 234 5.37 -18.99 0.04
C ASP A 234 5.13 -19.40 1.50
N PHE A 235 6.17 -19.36 2.33
CA PHE A 235 6.09 -19.66 3.78
C PHE A 235 6.14 -18.41 4.66
N ILE A 236 5.88 -17.21 4.09
CA ILE A 236 5.90 -15.92 4.80
C ILE A 236 4.49 -15.32 4.84
N THR A 237 3.89 -15.30 6.04
CA THR A 237 2.62 -14.61 6.31
C THR A 237 2.63 -14.00 7.70
N GLY A 238 1.90 -12.90 7.92
CA GLY A 238 1.86 -12.17 9.18
C GLY A 238 3.10 -11.32 9.46
N LEU A 239 3.99 -11.17 8.48
CA LEU A 239 5.19 -10.34 8.62
C LEU A 239 4.79 -8.86 8.61
N GLU A 240 5.39 -8.11 9.51
CA GLU A 240 5.45 -6.66 9.52
C GLU A 240 6.89 -6.28 9.11
N MET A 241 7.07 -5.96 7.83
CA MET A 241 8.38 -5.78 7.21
C MET A 241 8.78 -4.31 7.12
N PRO A 242 9.70 -3.82 7.97
CA PRO A 242 10.23 -2.47 7.81
C PRO A 242 11.06 -2.34 6.52
N VAL A 243 10.80 -1.28 5.76
CA VAL A 243 11.60 -0.84 4.61
C VAL A 243 12.07 0.57 4.92
N ASP A 244 13.07 0.69 5.80
CA ASP A 244 13.28 1.92 6.55
C ASP A 244 14.74 2.32 6.75
N GLY A 245 15.68 1.60 6.17
CA GLY A 245 17.10 1.87 6.32
C GLY A 245 17.61 1.80 7.77
N GLY A 246 16.93 1.02 8.62
CA GLY A 246 17.28 0.86 10.04
C GLY A 246 16.62 1.89 10.97
N ARG A 247 15.62 2.65 10.51
CA ARG A 247 14.97 3.72 11.29
C ARG A 247 14.26 3.20 12.55
N SER A 248 13.76 1.97 12.53
CA SER A 248 12.95 1.40 13.62
C SER A 248 13.72 0.56 14.64
N VAL A 249 15.02 0.39 14.46
CA VAL A 249 15.91 -0.29 15.44
C VAL A 249 16.47 0.67 16.46
#